data_983a66f7d2584bd970fef4f90923829d
#
_entry.id   983a66f7d2584bd970fef4f90923829d
#
_cell.length_a   1.000
_cell.length_b   1.000
_cell.length_c   1.000
_cell.angle_alpha   90.00
_cell.angle_beta   90.00
_cell.angle_gamma   90.00
#
_symmetry.space_group_name_H-M   'P 1'
#
loop_
_entity.id
_entity.type
_entity.pdbx_description
1 polymer ?
#
loop_
_entity_poly.entity_id
_entity_poly.type
_entity_poly.pdbx_seq_one_letter_code
_entity_poly.pdbx_strand_id
1 'polypeptide(L)'
;MKTLYIVRGVPGSGKSTFAQSLDCPVFEADQYFIDSETGEYKFDGSKIKLAHNWCKLRVEQSMEDDFQKIAVSNTFTQEWEMDTYYELAKQYGYRVFSLIVENRHGGVNEHGVPEDKLEIMKNRFEVKL
;
A
#
# COMPACT_ATOMS: atom_id res chain seq x y z
N MET A 1 -2.03 5.62 21.29
CA MET A 1 -2.63 6.45 20.22
C MET A 1 -2.71 5.66 18.94
N LYS A 2 -3.87 5.69 18.29
CA LYS A 2 -4.10 4.93 17.05
C LYS A 2 -3.36 5.56 15.88
N THR A 3 -2.67 4.76 15.11
CA THR A 3 -1.81 5.24 14.01
C THR A 3 -2.04 4.44 12.74
N LEU A 4 -2.20 5.16 11.62
CA LEU A 4 -2.20 4.59 10.29
C LEU A 4 -0.91 5.02 9.59
N TYR A 5 -0.13 4.03 9.12
CA TYR A 5 1.03 4.28 8.28
C TYR A 5 0.65 4.07 6.82
N ILE A 6 0.83 5.10 6.00
CA ILE A 6 0.68 5.01 4.55
C ILE A 6 2.08 4.86 3.96
N VAL A 7 2.39 3.67 3.47
CA VAL A 7 3.73 3.34 2.94
C VAL A 7 3.67 3.38 1.42
N ARG A 8 4.42 4.30 0.83
CA ARG A 8 4.40 4.61 -0.59
C ARG A 8 5.71 4.20 -1.26
N GLY A 9 5.64 3.79 -2.50
CA GLY A 9 6.86 3.48 -3.26
C GLY A 9 6.53 2.77 -4.56
N VAL A 10 7.41 2.92 -5.55
CA VAL A 10 7.29 2.20 -6.82
C VAL A 10 7.56 0.71 -6.61
N PRO A 11 7.10 -0.16 -7.53
CA PRO A 11 7.41 -1.60 -7.44
C PRO A 11 8.92 -1.84 -7.29
N GLY A 12 9.27 -2.73 -6.36
CA GLY A 12 10.67 -3.05 -6.08
C GLY A 12 11.38 -2.09 -5.14
N SER A 13 10.69 -1.08 -4.61
CA SER A 13 11.31 -0.12 -3.68
C SER A 13 11.60 -0.69 -2.29
N GLY A 14 10.99 -1.83 -1.94
CA GLY A 14 11.14 -2.42 -0.61
C GLY A 14 10.03 -2.00 0.36
N LYS A 15 8.94 -1.41 -0.12
CA LYS A 15 7.87 -0.91 0.75
C LYS A 15 7.20 -2.00 1.59
N SER A 16 6.99 -3.19 1.02
CA SER A 16 6.40 -4.31 1.77
C SER A 16 7.30 -4.76 2.91
N THR A 17 8.58 -4.90 2.64
CA THR A 17 9.58 -5.27 3.65
C THR A 17 9.62 -4.23 4.76
N PHE A 18 9.62 -2.95 4.40
CA PHE A 18 9.60 -1.87 5.38
C PHE A 18 8.32 -1.90 6.21
N ALA A 19 7.16 -2.03 5.55
CA ALA A 19 5.87 -2.04 6.24
C ALA A 19 5.77 -3.18 7.26
N GLN A 20 6.26 -4.36 6.91
CA GLN A 20 6.28 -5.51 7.81
C GLN A 20 7.17 -5.30 9.03
N SER A 21 8.18 -4.44 8.95
CA SER A 21 9.04 -4.11 10.07
C SER A 21 8.34 -3.22 11.12
N LEU A 22 7.18 -2.67 10.80
CA LEU A 22 6.43 -1.80 11.72
C LEU A 22 5.67 -2.56 12.80
N ASP A 23 5.68 -3.89 12.75
CA ASP A 23 5.04 -4.77 13.74
C ASP A 23 3.55 -4.47 13.91
N CYS A 24 2.83 -4.48 12.80
CA CYS A 24 1.38 -4.27 12.76
C CYS A 24 0.77 -4.95 11.54
N PRO A 25 -0.58 -5.08 11.47
CA PRO A 25 -1.22 -5.56 10.25
C PRO A 25 -0.85 -4.71 9.05
N VAL A 26 -0.50 -5.34 7.93
CA VAL A 26 -0.12 -4.68 6.68
C VAL A 26 -1.08 -5.10 5.59
N PHE A 27 -1.71 -4.13 4.94
CA PHE A 27 -2.64 -4.36 3.85
C PHE A 27 -2.12 -3.77 2.55
N GLU A 28 -2.20 -4.56 1.49
CA GLU A 28 -1.77 -4.20 0.15
C GLU A 28 -2.83 -4.64 -0.85
N ALA A 29 -3.08 -3.82 -1.87
CA ALA A 29 -4.03 -4.19 -2.92
C ALA A 29 -3.58 -5.48 -3.64
N ASP A 30 -2.27 -5.69 -3.80
CA ASP A 30 -1.72 -6.89 -4.42
C ASP A 30 -2.12 -8.20 -3.72
N GLN A 31 -2.41 -8.15 -2.43
CA GLN A 31 -2.88 -9.33 -1.69
C GLN A 31 -4.18 -9.90 -2.24
N TYR A 32 -4.98 -9.06 -2.89
CA TYR A 32 -6.23 -9.49 -3.53
C TYR A 32 -6.00 -10.55 -4.60
N PHE A 33 -4.83 -10.49 -5.26
CA PHE A 33 -4.48 -11.40 -6.35
C PHE A 33 -3.79 -12.68 -5.89
N ILE A 34 -3.62 -12.86 -4.58
CA ILE A 34 -3.04 -14.08 -4.04
C ILE A 34 -4.17 -15.11 -3.85
N ASP A 35 -4.02 -16.27 -4.51
CA ASP A 35 -4.97 -17.38 -4.38
C ASP A 35 -4.90 -17.92 -2.95
N SER A 36 -6.05 -17.94 -2.26
CA SER A 36 -6.13 -18.38 -0.85
C SER A 36 -5.84 -19.87 -0.65
N GLU A 37 -6.02 -20.67 -1.70
CA GLU A 37 -5.78 -22.13 -1.62
C GLU A 37 -4.35 -22.49 -1.97
N THR A 38 -3.77 -21.86 -3.00
CA THR A 38 -2.44 -22.22 -3.51
C THR A 38 -1.34 -21.27 -3.09
N GLY A 39 -1.68 -20.06 -2.64
CA GLY A 39 -0.72 -18.99 -2.35
C GLY A 39 -0.12 -18.36 -3.60
N GLU A 40 -0.61 -18.73 -4.79
CA GLU A 40 -0.08 -18.24 -6.06
C GLU A 40 -0.58 -16.83 -6.35
N TYR A 41 0.31 -15.96 -6.83
CA TYR A 41 -0.02 -14.61 -7.26
C TYR A 41 -0.55 -14.64 -8.70
N LYS A 42 -1.79 -14.21 -8.90
CA LYS A 42 -2.48 -14.20 -10.19
C LYS A 42 -2.99 -12.81 -10.50
N PHE A 43 -2.12 -11.95 -11.00
CA PHE A 43 -2.49 -10.58 -11.35
C PHE A 43 -3.49 -10.53 -12.51
N ASP A 44 -4.53 -9.71 -12.35
CA ASP A 44 -5.52 -9.42 -13.39
C ASP A 44 -5.80 -7.92 -13.39
N GLY A 45 -5.29 -7.22 -14.41
CA GLY A 45 -5.41 -5.76 -14.52
C GLY A 45 -6.84 -5.25 -14.60
N SER A 46 -7.79 -6.08 -15.05
CA SER A 46 -9.20 -5.70 -15.10
C SER A 46 -9.84 -5.59 -13.72
N LYS A 47 -9.18 -6.12 -12.69
CA LYS A 47 -9.66 -6.16 -11.31
C LYS A 47 -8.93 -5.21 -10.36
N ILE A 48 -8.15 -4.28 -10.87
CA ILE A 48 -7.37 -3.34 -10.02
C ILE A 48 -8.29 -2.55 -9.11
N LYS A 49 -9.42 -2.05 -9.60
CA LYS A 49 -10.37 -1.29 -8.76
C LYS A 49 -10.95 -2.15 -7.64
N LEU A 50 -11.25 -3.41 -7.94
CA LEU A 50 -11.72 -4.35 -6.93
C LEU A 50 -10.66 -4.61 -5.87
N ALA A 51 -9.40 -4.73 -6.28
CA ALA A 51 -8.28 -4.95 -5.37
C ALA A 51 -8.11 -3.76 -4.41
N HIS A 52 -8.17 -2.53 -4.90
CA HIS A 52 -8.05 -1.34 -4.07
C HIS A 52 -9.24 -1.18 -3.12
N ASN A 53 -10.45 -1.48 -3.58
CA ASN A 53 -11.62 -1.45 -2.71
C ASN A 53 -11.53 -2.50 -1.61
N TRP A 54 -11.09 -3.70 -1.95
CA TRP A 54 -10.89 -4.77 -0.99
C TRP A 54 -9.86 -4.38 0.09
N CYS A 55 -8.75 -3.76 -0.34
CA CYS A 55 -7.71 -3.28 0.58
C CYS A 55 -8.27 -2.23 1.54
N LYS A 56 -9.01 -1.25 1.01
CA LYS A 56 -9.67 -0.22 1.82
C LYS A 56 -10.59 -0.83 2.87
N LEU A 57 -11.41 -1.78 2.49
CA LEU A 57 -12.36 -2.42 3.41
C LEU A 57 -11.64 -3.16 4.54
N ARG A 58 -10.51 -3.78 4.25
CA ARG A 58 -9.71 -4.48 5.26
C ARG A 58 -9.05 -3.49 6.24
N VAL A 59 -8.58 -2.36 5.75
CA VAL A 59 -8.05 -1.29 6.60
C VAL A 59 -9.17 -0.76 7.50
N GLU A 60 -10.33 -0.49 6.94
CA GLU A 60 -11.48 0.00 7.70
C GLU A 60 -11.91 -0.99 8.78
N GLN A 61 -11.97 -2.29 8.44
CA GLN A 61 -12.31 -3.33 9.41
C GLN A 61 -11.33 -3.34 10.59
N SER A 62 -10.05 -3.19 10.31
CA SER A 62 -9.03 -3.13 11.37
C SER A 62 -9.20 -1.89 12.25
N MET A 63 -9.63 -0.77 11.68
CA MET A 63 -9.95 0.43 12.45
C MET A 63 -11.17 0.22 13.33
N GLU A 64 -12.21 -0.44 12.82
CA GLU A 64 -13.39 -0.80 13.60
C GLU A 64 -13.05 -1.73 14.76
N ASP A 65 -12.08 -2.61 14.56
CA ASP A 65 -11.57 -3.54 15.57
C ASP A 65 -10.57 -2.91 16.54
N ASP A 66 -10.39 -1.59 16.46
CA ASP A 66 -9.54 -0.80 17.35
C ASP A 66 -8.04 -1.18 17.36
N PHE A 67 -7.51 -1.68 16.26
CA PHE A 67 -6.06 -1.90 16.18
C PHE A 67 -5.30 -0.60 16.41
N GLN A 68 -4.26 -0.65 17.24
CA GLN A 68 -3.48 0.54 17.59
C GLN A 68 -2.59 1.02 16.44
N LYS A 69 -2.09 0.10 15.62
CA LYS A 69 -1.26 0.39 14.46
C LYS A 69 -1.76 -0.40 13.27
N ILE A 70 -1.84 0.28 12.13
CA ILE A 70 -2.22 -0.34 10.86
C ILE A 70 -1.32 0.26 9.79
N ALA A 71 -0.86 -0.56 8.84
CA ALA A 71 -0.12 -0.08 7.69
C ALA A 71 -0.86 -0.44 6.40
N VAL A 72 -0.92 0.49 5.48
CA VAL A 72 -1.36 0.25 4.11
C VAL A 72 -0.20 0.58 3.18
N SER A 73 0.14 -0.37 2.30
CA SER A 73 1.31 -0.27 1.45
C SER A 73 0.89 -0.50 0.00
N ASN A 74 0.95 0.54 -0.80
CA ASN A 74 0.67 0.52 -2.23
C ASN A 74 1.60 1.51 -2.92
N THR A 75 1.55 1.60 -4.25
CA THR A 75 2.42 2.54 -4.95
C THR A 75 2.16 3.98 -4.55
N PHE A 76 0.88 4.38 -4.46
CA PHE A 76 0.49 5.74 -4.04
C PHE A 76 1.34 6.82 -4.72
N THR A 77 1.40 6.77 -6.04
CA THR A 77 2.22 7.73 -6.81
C THR A 77 1.68 9.15 -6.73
N GLN A 78 0.39 9.30 -6.54
CA GLN A 78 -0.28 10.60 -6.51
C GLN A 78 -1.06 10.81 -5.23
N GLU A 79 -1.18 12.07 -4.80
CA GLU A 79 -1.84 12.44 -3.55
C GLU A 79 -3.30 11.94 -3.48
N TRP A 80 -4.05 12.05 -4.58
CA TRP A 80 -5.45 11.65 -4.57
C TRP A 80 -5.65 10.15 -4.28
N GLU A 81 -4.65 9.33 -4.58
CA GLU A 81 -4.72 7.89 -4.31
C GLU A 81 -4.77 7.58 -2.82
N MET A 82 -4.34 8.51 -1.98
CA MET A 82 -4.35 8.37 -0.52
C MET A 82 -5.59 8.94 0.16
N ASP A 83 -6.42 9.70 -0.57
CA ASP A 83 -7.54 10.46 0.02
C ASP A 83 -8.48 9.59 0.84
N THR A 84 -8.85 8.43 0.34
CA THR A 84 -9.77 7.53 1.04
C THR A 84 -9.21 7.10 2.40
N TYR A 85 -7.89 6.92 2.51
CA TYR A 85 -7.25 6.52 3.76
C TYR A 85 -7.16 7.67 4.75
N TYR A 86 -6.96 8.90 4.28
CA TYR A 86 -7.04 10.10 5.14
C TYR A 86 -8.44 10.27 5.70
N GLU A 87 -9.47 10.03 4.89
CA GLU A 87 -10.86 10.11 5.32
C GLU A 87 -11.20 9.05 6.36
N LEU A 88 -10.75 7.80 6.15
CA LEU A 88 -10.93 6.73 7.11
C LEU A 88 -10.23 7.05 8.44
N ALA A 89 -9.01 7.54 8.37
CA ALA A 89 -8.26 7.90 9.57
C ALA A 89 -8.98 8.97 10.37
N LYS A 90 -9.51 9.98 9.70
CA LYS A 90 -10.29 11.03 10.33
C LYS A 90 -11.56 10.48 10.99
N GLN A 91 -12.27 9.60 10.29
CA GLN A 91 -13.51 9.00 10.77
C GLN A 91 -13.29 8.17 12.03
N TYR A 92 -12.21 7.39 12.09
CA TYR A 92 -11.95 6.46 13.18
C TYR A 92 -10.93 6.95 14.22
N GLY A 93 -10.45 8.19 14.07
CA GLY A 93 -9.56 8.79 15.06
C GLY A 93 -8.12 8.30 15.00
N TYR A 94 -7.62 8.02 13.81
CA TYR A 94 -6.22 7.61 13.59
C TYR A 94 -5.39 8.80 13.14
N ARG A 95 -4.19 8.94 13.70
CA ARG A 95 -3.20 9.85 13.14
C ARG A 95 -2.49 9.16 11.98
N VAL A 96 -2.10 9.93 10.99
CA VAL A 96 -1.49 9.39 9.77
C VAL A 96 -0.03 9.79 9.68
N PHE A 97 0.82 8.82 9.40
CA PHE A 97 2.18 9.06 8.92
C PHE A 97 2.30 8.52 7.50
N SER A 98 2.71 9.35 6.58
CA SER A 98 2.95 8.98 5.19
C SER A 98 4.46 8.89 4.96
N LEU A 99 4.91 7.77 4.40
CA LEU A 99 6.33 7.50 4.20
C LEU A 99 6.56 7.06 2.76
N ILE A 100 7.64 7.55 2.16
CA ILE A 100 8.04 7.14 0.82
C ILE A 100 9.28 6.26 0.96
N VAL A 101 9.20 5.04 0.45
CA VAL A 101 10.31 4.09 0.46
C VAL A 101 11.01 4.14 -0.88
N GLU A 102 12.29 4.49 -0.86
CA GLU A 102 13.13 4.57 -2.04
C GLU A 102 13.99 3.32 -2.17
N ASN A 103 14.22 2.87 -3.41
CA ASN A 103 15.13 1.74 -3.65
C ASN A 103 16.60 2.20 -3.62
N ARG A 104 17.13 2.35 -2.43
CA ARG A 104 18.55 2.64 -2.21
C ARG A 104 19.35 1.40 -1.78
N HIS A 105 18.65 0.28 -1.61
CA HIS A 105 19.25 -0.99 -1.13
C HIS A 105 19.54 -1.98 -2.27
N GLY A 106 19.23 -1.61 -3.54
CA GLY A 106 19.47 -2.47 -4.70
C GLY A 106 18.48 -3.60 -4.91
N GLY A 107 17.31 -3.53 -4.25
CA GLY A 107 16.28 -4.56 -4.42
C GLY A 107 15.73 -4.63 -5.84
N VAL A 108 15.13 -5.78 -6.18
CA VAL A 108 14.56 -6.02 -7.49
C VAL A 108 13.05 -5.99 -7.46
N ASN A 109 12.46 -5.74 -8.62
CA ASN A 109 11.02 -5.73 -8.82
C ASN A 109 10.48 -7.16 -8.90
N GLU A 110 10.02 -7.72 -7.78
CA GLU A 110 9.55 -9.11 -7.67
C GLU A 110 8.25 -9.36 -8.43
N HIS A 111 7.44 -8.32 -8.68
CA HIS A 111 6.18 -8.47 -9.41
C HIS A 111 6.35 -8.44 -10.92
N GLY A 112 7.56 -8.26 -11.43
CA GLY A 112 7.84 -8.29 -12.86
C GLY A 112 7.21 -7.14 -13.65
N VAL A 113 7.00 -5.98 -13.03
CA VAL A 113 6.48 -4.80 -13.72
C VAL A 113 7.49 -4.36 -14.79
N PRO A 114 7.06 -4.16 -16.05
CA PRO A 114 7.97 -3.75 -17.12
C PRO A 114 8.70 -2.43 -16.79
N GLU A 115 9.95 -2.33 -17.22
CA GLU A 115 10.81 -1.18 -16.92
C GLU A 115 10.22 0.16 -17.40
N ASP A 116 9.54 0.17 -18.55
CA ASP A 116 8.89 1.37 -19.08
C ASP A 116 7.76 1.84 -18.17
N LYS A 117 6.95 0.93 -17.63
CA LYS A 117 5.90 1.26 -16.67
C LYS A 117 6.48 1.74 -15.35
N LEU A 118 7.59 1.15 -14.92
CA LEU A 118 8.28 1.56 -13.70
C LEU A 118 8.78 3.00 -13.82
N GLU A 119 9.36 3.37 -14.96
CA GLU A 119 9.81 4.74 -15.23
C GLU A 119 8.64 5.74 -15.24
N ILE A 120 7.50 5.36 -15.83
CA ILE A 120 6.29 6.18 -15.82
C ILE A 120 5.84 6.44 -14.39
N MET A 121 5.83 5.41 -13.54
CA MET A 121 5.46 5.55 -12.14
C MET A 121 6.40 6.46 -11.38
N LYS A 122 7.72 6.33 -11.60
CA LYS A 122 8.71 7.20 -10.97
C LYS A 122 8.51 8.67 -11.36
N ASN A 123 8.23 8.92 -12.65
CA ASN A 123 8.08 10.28 -13.16
C ASN A 123 6.80 10.97 -12.67
N ARG A 124 5.71 10.22 -12.44
CA ARG A 124 4.47 10.81 -11.94
C ARG A 124 4.38 10.87 -10.42
N PHE A 125 5.39 10.37 -9.72
CA PHE A 125 5.35 10.27 -8.26
C PHE A 125 5.34 11.66 -7.63
N GLU A 126 4.28 11.96 -6.89
CA GLU A 126 4.09 13.26 -6.24
C GLU A 126 4.66 13.25 -4.82
N VAL A 127 5.46 14.26 -4.50
CA VAL A 127 5.98 14.47 -3.15
C VAL A 127 5.53 15.85 -2.69
N LYS A 128 4.63 15.90 -1.73
CA LYS A 128 4.12 17.13 -1.15
C LYS A 128 4.30 17.09 0.35
N LEU A 129 5.05 18.03 0.85
CA LEU A 129 5.30 18.16 2.29
C LEU A 129 4.29 19.16 2.95
#